data_31b02dcf68856555118dddef082f9401
#
_entry.id   31b02dcf68856555118dddef082f9401
#
_cell.length_a   1.000
_cell.length_b   1.000
_cell.length_c   1.000
_cell.angle_alpha   90.00
_cell.angle_beta   90.00
_cell.angle_gamma   90.00
#
_symmetry.space_group_name_H-M   'P 1'
#
loop_
_entity.id
_entity.type
_entity.pdbx_description
1 polymer ?
#
loop_
_entity_poly.entity_id
_entity_poly.type
_entity_poly.pdbx_seq_one_letter_code
_entity_poly.pdbx_strand_id
1 'polypeptide(L)'
;MHKEYDSAPATFKHIDLVFQNLSKFSTELLKRGHLHDRTKLLPPEKADFDKNTRNLGKMVYNSPEYKQSKKNMKECLDHHYAANDHHPEHFQKVDDMNLFQLIEMFC
;
A
#
# COMPACT_ATOMS: atom_id res chain seq x y z
N MET A 1 25.08 -37.53 -36.60
CA MET A 1 25.00 -37.56 -35.12
C MET A 1 24.21 -36.37 -34.63
N HIS A 2 23.23 -36.60 -33.79
CA HIS A 2 22.49 -35.53 -33.15
C HIS A 2 23.28 -35.03 -31.95
N LYS A 3 23.51 -33.73 -31.94
CA LYS A 3 24.05 -33.06 -30.78
C LYS A 3 22.91 -32.90 -29.77
N GLU A 4 23.13 -33.33 -28.54
CA GLU A 4 22.14 -33.09 -27.48
C GLU A 4 21.91 -31.59 -27.30
N TYR A 5 20.66 -31.22 -27.07
CA TYR A 5 20.32 -29.85 -26.79
C TYR A 5 20.74 -29.47 -25.35
N ASP A 6 21.50 -28.40 -25.23
CA ASP A 6 21.86 -27.83 -23.93
C ASP A 6 20.91 -26.71 -23.61
N SER A 7 20.07 -26.92 -22.59
CA SER A 7 19.09 -25.91 -22.11
C SER A 7 19.69 -24.83 -21.24
N ALA A 8 20.95 -24.96 -20.80
CA ALA A 8 21.54 -24.02 -19.85
C ALA A 8 21.51 -22.56 -20.32
N PRO A 9 21.86 -22.22 -21.57
CA PRO A 9 21.75 -20.81 -22.00
C PRO A 9 20.35 -20.22 -21.92
N ALA A 10 19.34 -21.02 -22.31
CA ALA A 10 17.94 -20.58 -22.21
C ALA A 10 17.50 -20.42 -20.77
N THR A 11 17.94 -21.30 -19.89
CA THR A 11 17.65 -21.23 -18.44
C THR A 11 18.30 -20.00 -17.81
N PHE A 12 19.54 -19.69 -18.10
CA PHE A 12 20.21 -18.50 -17.61
C PHE A 12 19.52 -17.22 -18.08
N LYS A 13 19.09 -17.18 -19.33
CA LYS A 13 18.33 -16.05 -19.86
C LYS A 13 17.00 -15.86 -19.11
N HIS A 14 16.32 -16.96 -18.82
CA HIS A 14 15.07 -16.93 -18.06
C HIS A 14 15.29 -16.45 -16.60
N ILE A 15 16.32 -16.97 -15.93
CA ILE A 15 16.70 -16.54 -14.57
C ILE A 15 16.97 -15.03 -14.53
N ASP A 16 17.73 -14.52 -15.50
CA ASP A 16 18.04 -13.09 -15.58
C ASP A 16 16.78 -12.25 -15.78
N LEU A 17 15.87 -12.69 -16.64
CA LEU A 17 14.61 -11.99 -16.86
C LEU A 17 13.74 -11.95 -15.61
N VAL A 18 13.63 -13.06 -14.89
CA VAL A 18 12.89 -13.15 -13.63
C VAL A 18 13.52 -12.23 -12.58
N PHE A 19 14.86 -12.24 -12.46
CA PHE A 19 15.59 -11.35 -11.56
C PHE A 19 15.30 -9.87 -11.85
N GLN A 20 15.35 -9.47 -13.12
CA GLN A 20 15.05 -8.09 -13.52
C GLN A 20 13.62 -7.67 -13.17
N ASN A 21 12.65 -8.55 -13.44
CA ASN A 21 11.25 -8.29 -13.13
C ASN A 21 11.00 -8.17 -11.61
N LEU A 22 11.59 -9.05 -10.82
CA LEU A 22 11.52 -8.98 -9.36
C LEU A 22 12.18 -7.72 -8.82
N SER A 23 13.30 -7.30 -9.42
CA SER A 23 13.98 -6.05 -9.02
C SER A 23 13.11 -4.83 -9.28
N LYS A 24 12.44 -4.76 -10.42
CA LYS A 24 11.49 -3.68 -10.74
C LYS A 24 10.30 -3.67 -9.78
N PHE A 25 9.73 -4.83 -9.51
CA PHE A 25 8.61 -4.98 -8.57
C PHE A 25 9.01 -4.54 -7.17
N SER A 26 10.17 -5.00 -6.69
CA SER A 26 10.68 -4.65 -5.36
C SER A 26 10.98 -3.16 -5.24
N THR A 27 11.55 -2.54 -6.26
CA THR A 27 11.83 -1.11 -6.30
C THR A 27 10.54 -0.29 -6.20
N GLU A 28 9.49 -0.69 -6.91
CA GLU A 28 8.19 -0.03 -6.84
C GLU A 28 7.57 -0.15 -5.45
N LEU A 29 7.64 -1.33 -4.82
CA LEU A 29 7.16 -1.53 -3.45
C LEU A 29 7.91 -0.66 -2.44
N LEU A 30 9.23 -0.57 -2.55
CA LEU A 30 10.05 0.28 -1.66
C LEU A 30 9.68 1.76 -1.82
N LYS A 31 9.48 2.20 -3.05
CA LYS A 31 9.03 3.57 -3.34
C LYS A 31 7.67 3.86 -2.71
N ARG A 32 6.72 2.94 -2.85
CA ARG A 32 5.39 3.06 -2.23
C ARG A 32 5.49 3.12 -0.71
N GLY A 33 6.34 2.29 -0.10
CA GLY A 33 6.59 2.32 1.33
C GLY A 33 7.18 3.65 1.80
N HIS A 34 8.11 4.21 1.03
CA HIS A 34 8.71 5.51 1.34
C HIS A 34 7.71 6.67 1.25
N LEU A 35 6.73 6.58 0.37
CA LEU A 35 5.69 7.58 0.16
C LEU A 35 4.40 7.31 0.96
N HIS A 36 4.32 6.16 1.63
CA HIS A 36 3.14 5.72 2.35
C HIS A 36 2.65 6.76 3.36
N ASP A 37 1.37 7.06 3.31
CA ASP A 37 0.70 7.97 4.25
C ASP A 37 1.31 9.38 4.37
N ARG A 38 2.14 9.82 3.44
CA ARG A 38 2.77 11.14 3.52
C ARG A 38 1.80 12.30 3.54
N THR A 39 0.59 12.12 3.02
CA THR A 39 -0.44 13.15 3.09
C THR A 39 -0.84 13.50 4.53
N LYS A 40 -0.63 12.59 5.48
CA LYS A 40 -0.82 12.85 6.91
C LYS A 40 0.10 13.93 7.47
N LEU A 41 1.21 14.22 6.80
CA LEU A 41 2.20 15.20 7.22
C LEU A 41 1.91 16.61 6.71
N LEU A 42 0.86 16.78 5.90
CA LEU A 42 0.53 17.99 5.19
C LEU A 42 -0.95 18.38 5.38
N PRO A 43 -1.29 19.70 5.23
CA PRO A 43 -2.69 20.08 5.16
C PRO A 43 -3.41 19.40 3.99
N PRO A 44 -4.69 19.07 4.09
CA PRO A 44 -5.59 19.31 5.22
C PRO A 44 -5.57 18.23 6.30
N GLU A 45 -4.80 17.13 6.13
CA GLU A 45 -4.89 15.95 7.01
C GLU A 45 -4.15 16.14 8.33
N LYS A 46 -2.99 16.81 8.31
CA LYS A 46 -2.08 16.84 9.45
C LYS A 46 -2.73 17.30 10.76
N ALA A 47 -3.48 18.38 10.73
CA ALA A 47 -4.08 18.95 11.94
C ALA A 47 -5.03 17.96 12.64
N ASP A 48 -5.84 17.24 11.87
CA ASP A 48 -6.77 16.25 12.41
C ASP A 48 -6.06 15.01 12.93
N PHE A 49 -5.02 14.55 12.24
CA PHE A 49 -4.21 13.43 12.71
C PHE A 49 -3.42 13.81 13.98
N ASP A 50 -2.86 15.00 14.05
CA ASP A 50 -2.17 15.48 15.25
C ASP A 50 -3.11 15.49 16.46
N LYS A 51 -4.36 15.89 16.25
CA LYS A 51 -5.37 15.99 17.30
C LYS A 51 -5.89 14.62 17.75
N ASN A 52 -6.05 13.65 16.83
CA ASN A 52 -6.82 12.44 17.08
C ASN A 52 -6.00 11.16 17.15
N THR A 53 -4.84 11.06 16.51
CA THR A 53 -4.06 9.80 16.39
C THR A 53 -3.72 9.23 17.77
N ARG A 54 -3.26 10.05 18.71
CA ARG A 54 -2.89 9.60 20.05
C ARG A 54 -4.08 9.00 20.80
N ASN A 55 -5.25 9.59 20.63
CA ASN A 55 -6.47 9.12 21.29
C ASN A 55 -6.98 7.83 20.66
N LEU A 56 -6.96 7.73 19.31
CA LEU A 56 -7.33 6.50 18.59
C LEU A 56 -6.47 5.32 19.02
N GLY A 57 -5.17 5.52 19.20
CA GLY A 57 -4.24 4.48 19.61
C GLY A 57 -4.49 3.92 21.02
N LYS A 58 -5.24 4.65 21.85
CA LYS A 58 -5.62 4.23 23.19
C LYS A 58 -7.00 3.56 23.24
N MET A 59 -7.77 3.61 22.16
CA MET A 59 -9.10 3.03 22.09
C MET A 59 -9.03 1.58 21.64
N VAL A 60 -10.01 0.79 22.06
CA VAL A 60 -10.17 -0.58 21.56
C VAL A 60 -10.62 -0.49 20.08
N TYR A 61 -9.91 -1.19 19.20
CA TYR A 61 -10.23 -1.22 17.77
C TYR A 61 -11.68 -1.66 17.56
N ASN A 62 -12.39 -0.93 16.69
CA ASN A 62 -13.81 -1.13 16.39
C ASN A 62 -14.78 -0.96 17.58
N SER A 63 -14.34 -0.44 18.74
CA SER A 63 -15.26 -0.05 19.82
C SER A 63 -16.19 1.09 19.39
N PRO A 64 -17.31 1.32 20.11
CA PRO A 64 -18.20 2.46 19.81
C PRO A 64 -17.48 3.81 19.84
N GLU A 65 -16.57 4.02 20.79
CA GLU A 65 -15.75 5.24 20.87
C GLU A 65 -14.83 5.40 19.67
N TYR A 66 -14.17 4.32 19.27
CA TYR A 66 -13.29 4.29 18.09
C TYR A 66 -14.06 4.67 16.82
N LYS A 67 -15.23 4.07 16.62
CA LYS A 67 -16.10 4.35 15.47
C LYS A 67 -16.60 5.81 15.48
N GLN A 68 -16.94 6.34 16.64
CA GLN A 68 -17.37 7.73 16.76
C GLN A 68 -16.23 8.70 16.45
N SER A 69 -15.02 8.43 16.91
CA SER A 69 -13.83 9.22 16.59
C SER A 69 -13.54 9.23 15.11
N LYS A 70 -13.69 8.08 14.43
CA LYS A 70 -13.56 8.01 12.97
C LYS A 70 -14.60 8.85 12.25
N LYS A 71 -15.84 8.86 12.73
CA LYS A 71 -16.91 9.73 12.18
C LYS A 71 -16.58 11.20 12.31
N ASN A 72 -15.99 11.61 13.44
CA ASN A 72 -15.58 12.99 13.68
C ASN A 72 -14.44 13.43 12.75
N MET A 73 -13.68 12.48 12.20
CA MET A 73 -12.60 12.73 11.25
C MET A 73 -13.01 12.53 9.79
N LYS A 74 -14.30 12.51 9.50
CA LYS A 74 -14.81 12.10 8.17
C LYS A 74 -14.16 12.87 7.02
N GLU A 75 -14.09 14.20 7.09
CA GLU A 75 -13.51 15.01 6.01
C GLU A 75 -12.02 14.70 5.81
N CYS A 76 -11.28 14.56 6.91
CA CYS A 76 -9.88 14.18 6.88
C CYS A 76 -9.68 12.80 6.26
N LEU A 77 -10.46 11.81 6.69
CA LEU A 77 -10.37 10.44 6.17
C LEU A 77 -10.82 10.35 4.71
N ASP A 78 -11.85 11.10 4.31
CA ASP A 78 -12.26 11.16 2.91
C ASP A 78 -11.13 11.68 2.02
N HIS A 79 -10.42 12.74 2.46
CA HIS A 79 -9.25 13.25 1.76
C HIS A 79 -8.13 12.20 1.72
N HIS A 80 -7.86 11.55 2.85
CA HIS A 80 -6.81 10.53 2.96
C HIS A 80 -7.06 9.36 2.00
N TYR A 81 -8.28 8.85 1.96
CA TYR A 81 -8.64 7.74 1.08
C TYR A 81 -8.62 8.15 -0.40
N ALA A 82 -9.00 9.38 -0.73
CA ALA A 82 -8.94 9.88 -2.09
C ALA A 82 -7.49 10.03 -2.59
N ALA A 83 -6.57 10.39 -1.71
CA ALA A 83 -5.15 10.62 -2.05
C ALA A 83 -4.27 9.37 -1.90
N ASN A 84 -4.73 8.32 -1.22
CA ASN A 84 -3.93 7.13 -0.89
C ASN A 84 -4.63 5.86 -1.39
N ASP A 85 -4.09 5.26 -2.42
CA ASP A 85 -4.69 4.11 -3.12
C ASP A 85 -4.43 2.74 -2.47
N HIS A 86 -3.80 2.71 -1.28
CA HIS A 86 -3.63 1.49 -0.50
C HIS A 86 -4.80 1.21 0.45
N HIS A 87 -5.89 1.97 0.32
CA HIS A 87 -7.12 1.78 1.08
C HIS A 87 -8.26 1.32 0.17
N PRO A 88 -9.05 0.30 0.58
CA PRO A 88 -10.23 -0.13 -0.19
C PRO A 88 -11.22 1.00 -0.45
N GLU A 89 -11.31 1.97 0.46
CA GLU A 89 -12.18 3.13 0.37
C GLU A 89 -11.84 4.08 -0.79
N HIS A 90 -10.61 4.00 -1.32
CA HIS A 90 -10.22 4.70 -2.55
C HIS A 90 -10.97 4.17 -3.78
N PHE A 91 -11.38 2.93 -3.73
CA PHE A 91 -12.12 2.22 -4.76
C PHE A 91 -13.55 1.92 -4.31
N GLN A 92 -14.36 1.32 -5.17
CA GLN A 92 -15.69 0.85 -4.78
C GLN A 92 -15.60 -0.44 -3.96
N LYS A 93 -14.58 -1.26 -4.19
CA LYS A 93 -14.35 -2.52 -3.49
C LYS A 93 -12.89 -2.94 -3.55
N VAL A 94 -12.47 -3.80 -2.62
CA VAL A 94 -11.11 -4.32 -2.53
C VAL A 94 -10.66 -5.06 -3.79
N ASP A 95 -11.58 -5.68 -4.51
CA ASP A 95 -11.30 -6.40 -5.77
C ASP A 95 -10.75 -5.48 -6.88
N ASP A 96 -10.96 -4.18 -6.78
CA ASP A 96 -10.44 -3.21 -7.74
C ASP A 96 -8.98 -2.81 -7.47
N MET A 97 -8.42 -3.24 -6.34
CA MET A 97 -7.04 -2.97 -5.98
C MET A 97 -6.07 -3.89 -6.72
N ASN A 98 -4.95 -3.33 -7.18
CA ASN A 98 -3.88 -4.13 -7.76
C ASN A 98 -2.96 -4.72 -6.66
N LEU A 99 -2.01 -5.57 -7.06
CA LEU A 99 -1.14 -6.27 -6.12
C LEU A 99 -0.26 -5.30 -5.31
N PHE A 100 0.26 -4.23 -5.92
CA PHE A 100 1.05 -3.22 -5.20
C PHE A 100 0.24 -2.56 -4.09
N GLN A 101 -0.98 -2.16 -4.39
CA GLN A 101 -1.89 -1.51 -3.45
C GLN A 101 -2.27 -2.45 -2.30
N LEU A 102 -2.55 -3.73 -2.60
CA LEU A 102 -2.85 -4.74 -1.61
C LEU A 102 -1.67 -5.00 -0.67
N ILE A 103 -0.47 -5.17 -1.21
CA ILE A 103 0.74 -5.39 -0.39
C ILE A 103 1.00 -4.19 0.50
N GLU A 104 0.93 -2.97 -0.02
CA GLU A 104 1.11 -1.76 0.77
C GLU A 104 0.07 -1.66 1.90
N MET A 105 -1.19 -1.99 1.63
CA MET A 105 -2.27 -2.01 2.63
C MET A 105 -1.96 -2.98 3.77
N PHE A 106 -1.37 -4.15 3.47
CA PHE A 106 -1.08 -5.18 4.48
C PHE A 106 0.22 -4.91 5.27
N CYS A 107 1.10 -4.08 4.78
CA CYS A 107 2.34 -3.75 5.48
C CYS A 107 2.18 -2.57 6.42
#